data_eb369eb6051f0d681810e2a6721e9f7c
#
_entry.id   eb369eb6051f0d681810e2a6721e9f7c
#
_cell.length_a   1.000
_cell.length_b   1.000
_cell.length_c   1.000
_cell.angle_alpha   90.00
_cell.angle_beta   90.00
_cell.angle_gamma   90.00
#
_symmetry.space_group_name_H-M   'P 1'
#
loop_
_entity.id
_entity.type
_entity.pdbx_description
1 polymer ?
#
loop_
_entity_poly.entity_id
_entity_poly.type
_entity_poly.pdbx_seq_one_letter_code
_entity_poly.pdbx_strand_id
1 'polypeptide(L)'
;SLTCLPKTAWPPTYVTDVDPKYGTGWTGYTWNKDFFPDPKRFTDNLHNRGMKVTLNDHPADGVRAFEDLYPEFADYMGVDKEKGEPILMDFTNRKLLEGYFKYVYEKLEQKDGVDFWWIDWQQGTNTAIPGLDPLWMLNHYHTLHSQKKDGKGLIFSRYSGPGSHRYPVGFSGDTVITWESLDFQPYFTATASNIGYGWWSHDIGGHMMGYKNDELALRWLQLGVFSPIMRLHSSCSEFNGKEPWRYRKEVELIM
;
A
#
# COMPACT_ATOMS: atom_id res chain seq x y z
N SER A 1 -8.62 -5.91 13.62
CA SER A 1 -7.37 -5.16 13.46
C SER A 1 -6.77 -5.42 12.10
N LEU A 2 -6.13 -4.40 11.52
CA LEU A 2 -5.42 -4.49 10.24
C LEU A 2 -3.93 -4.33 10.50
N THR A 3 -3.12 -5.17 9.88
CA THR A 3 -1.67 -5.05 9.90
C THR A 3 -1.18 -4.87 8.48
N CYS A 4 -0.48 -3.79 8.21
CA CYS A 4 0.17 -3.52 6.94
C CYS A 4 1.67 -3.86 7.07
N LEU A 5 2.17 -4.63 6.12
CA LEU A 5 3.53 -5.12 6.13
C LEU A 5 4.23 -4.77 4.82
N PRO A 6 5.43 -4.21 4.89
CA PRO A 6 6.28 -4.09 3.72
C PRO A 6 6.84 -5.46 3.32
N LYS A 7 7.03 -5.65 2.04
CA LYS A 7 7.77 -6.79 1.47
C LYS A 7 9.21 -6.41 1.20
N THR A 8 9.87 -7.13 0.31
CA THR A 8 11.33 -7.06 0.11
C THR A 8 11.93 -5.68 0.05
N ALA A 9 11.28 -4.81 -0.63
CA ALA A 9 11.90 -3.56 -1.05
C ALA A 9 11.58 -2.39 -0.15
N TRP A 10 10.93 -2.63 0.94
CA TRP A 10 10.51 -1.55 1.80
C TRP A 10 11.16 -1.60 3.18
N PRO A 11 11.93 -0.57 3.55
CA PRO A 11 12.46 0.48 2.69
C PRO A 11 13.53 -0.03 1.72
N PRO A 12 13.87 0.72 0.66
CA PRO A 12 14.81 0.28 -0.40
C PRO A 12 16.17 -0.23 0.09
N THR A 13 16.60 0.20 1.26
CA THR A 13 17.85 -0.23 1.90
C THR A 13 17.92 -1.74 2.16
N TYR A 14 16.82 -2.45 2.07
CA TYR A 14 16.79 -3.91 2.28
C TYR A 14 17.03 -4.71 1.00
N VAL A 15 17.12 -4.05 -0.14
CA VAL A 15 17.34 -4.69 -1.45
C VAL A 15 18.61 -4.13 -2.09
N THR A 16 19.67 -4.09 -1.30
CA THR A 16 20.99 -3.58 -1.75
C THR A 16 21.64 -4.47 -2.81
N ASP A 17 21.24 -5.73 -2.88
CA ASP A 17 21.82 -6.72 -3.79
C ASP A 17 21.06 -6.87 -5.11
N VAL A 18 20.05 -6.07 -5.35
CA VAL A 18 19.37 -6.04 -6.65
C VAL A 18 20.28 -5.37 -7.67
N ASP A 19 20.60 -6.09 -8.75
CA ASP A 19 21.35 -5.53 -9.86
C ASP A 19 20.62 -4.25 -10.37
N PRO A 20 21.29 -3.11 -10.40
CA PRO A 20 20.67 -1.83 -10.81
C PRO A 20 19.95 -1.86 -12.16
N LYS A 21 20.33 -2.77 -13.06
CA LYS A 21 19.67 -2.96 -14.36
C LYS A 21 18.21 -3.43 -14.21
N TYR A 22 17.85 -4.06 -13.09
CA TYR A 22 16.49 -4.53 -12.82
C TYR A 22 15.64 -3.51 -12.05
N GLY A 23 16.19 -2.35 -11.74
CA GLY A 23 15.53 -1.28 -11.04
C GLY A 23 15.64 -1.38 -9.52
N THR A 24 14.77 -0.67 -8.84
CA THR A 24 14.68 -0.68 -7.37
C THR A 24 13.76 -1.81 -6.91
N GLY A 25 13.94 -2.28 -5.71
CA GLY A 25 13.08 -3.32 -5.13
C GLY A 25 11.71 -2.82 -4.62
N TRP A 26 11.14 -1.77 -5.17
CA TRP A 26 9.92 -1.11 -4.65
C TRP A 26 8.59 -1.77 -5.03
N THR A 27 8.61 -2.79 -5.86
CA THR A 27 7.39 -3.44 -6.40
C THR A 27 6.56 -4.15 -5.34
N GLY A 28 7.22 -4.84 -4.40
CA GLY A 28 6.55 -5.40 -3.24
C GLY A 28 5.95 -6.80 -3.41
N TYR A 29 6.43 -7.63 -4.35
CA TYR A 29 5.86 -8.97 -4.62
C TYR A 29 6.67 -10.13 -4.06
N THR A 30 7.80 -9.87 -3.43
CA THR A 30 8.65 -10.89 -2.78
C THR A 30 8.92 -10.54 -1.33
N TRP A 31 8.82 -11.50 -0.43
CA TRP A 31 9.12 -11.30 0.98
C TRP A 31 10.62 -11.16 1.22
N ASN A 32 11.01 -10.18 2.01
CA ASN A 32 12.35 -10.11 2.54
C ASN A 32 12.55 -11.23 3.56
N LYS A 33 13.39 -12.22 3.23
CA LYS A 33 13.59 -13.41 4.06
C LYS A 33 14.38 -13.16 5.34
N ASP A 34 15.15 -12.08 5.41
CA ASP A 34 15.86 -11.70 6.63
C ASP A 34 14.90 -11.27 7.74
N PHE A 35 13.79 -10.61 7.35
CA PHE A 35 12.77 -10.17 8.30
C PHE A 35 11.60 -11.14 8.40
N PHE A 36 11.28 -11.83 7.33
CA PHE A 36 10.14 -12.75 7.22
C PHE A 36 10.58 -14.10 6.67
N PRO A 37 11.38 -14.88 7.42
CA PRO A 37 11.90 -16.16 6.93
C PRO A 37 10.80 -17.18 6.63
N ASP A 38 9.67 -17.09 7.32
CA ASP A 38 8.47 -17.90 7.12
C ASP A 38 7.23 -16.98 7.07
N PRO A 39 6.89 -16.44 5.90
CA PRO A 39 5.76 -15.53 5.75
C PRO A 39 4.42 -16.13 6.16
N LYS A 40 4.19 -17.42 5.83
CA LYS A 40 2.94 -18.10 6.16
C LYS A 40 2.74 -18.21 7.67
N ARG A 41 3.77 -18.62 8.39
CA ARG A 41 3.73 -18.68 9.86
C ARG A 41 3.46 -17.30 10.47
N PHE A 42 4.06 -16.25 9.90
CA PHE A 42 3.85 -14.89 10.36
C PHE A 42 2.39 -14.46 10.18
N THR A 43 1.82 -14.63 8.99
CA THR A 43 0.42 -14.27 8.72
C THR A 43 -0.56 -15.10 9.53
N ASP A 44 -0.31 -16.41 9.71
CA ASP A 44 -1.12 -17.28 10.55
C ASP A 44 -1.16 -16.81 12.01
N ASN A 45 -0.02 -16.35 12.55
CA ASN A 45 0.01 -15.76 13.89
C ASN A 45 -0.87 -14.52 14.03
N LEU A 46 -0.91 -13.68 12.99
CA LEU A 46 -1.78 -12.51 12.97
C LEU A 46 -3.26 -12.91 12.83
N HIS A 47 -3.57 -13.86 11.96
CA HIS A 47 -4.93 -14.38 11.80
C HIS A 47 -5.47 -15.01 13.09
N ASN A 48 -4.64 -15.77 13.82
CA ASN A 48 -4.99 -16.35 15.11
C ASN A 48 -5.30 -15.30 16.19
N ARG A 49 -4.85 -14.06 15.99
CA ARG A 49 -5.20 -12.91 16.84
C ARG A 49 -6.40 -12.10 16.30
N GLY A 50 -7.08 -12.60 15.28
CA GLY A 50 -8.20 -11.91 14.63
C GLY A 50 -7.80 -10.70 13.78
N MET A 51 -6.53 -10.62 13.36
CA MET A 51 -6.02 -9.55 12.51
C MET A 51 -6.13 -9.92 11.04
N LYS A 52 -6.23 -8.91 10.18
CA LYS A 52 -6.09 -9.04 8.73
C LYS A 52 -4.76 -8.48 8.27
N VAL A 53 -4.22 -9.03 7.19
CA VAL A 53 -2.90 -8.68 6.66
C VAL A 53 -3.05 -8.04 5.29
N THR A 54 -2.47 -6.85 5.14
CA THR A 54 -2.30 -6.20 3.84
C THR A 54 -0.82 -5.98 3.56
N LEU A 55 -0.45 -6.06 2.29
CA LEU A 55 0.90 -5.74 1.83
C LEU A 55 0.85 -4.53 0.92
N ASN A 56 1.86 -3.68 1.06
CA ASN A 56 2.07 -2.53 0.19
C ASN A 56 2.68 -2.98 -1.14
N ASP A 57 2.21 -2.44 -2.24
CA ASP A 57 2.76 -2.68 -3.57
C ASP A 57 2.71 -1.41 -4.45
N HIS A 58 3.59 -1.38 -5.44
CA HIS A 58 3.76 -0.27 -6.37
C HIS A 58 3.62 -0.77 -7.81
N PRO A 59 2.39 -0.98 -8.30
CA PRO A 59 2.17 -1.61 -9.61
C PRO A 59 2.79 -0.85 -10.79
N ALA A 60 2.96 0.48 -10.69
CA ALA A 60 3.58 1.29 -11.75
C ALA A 60 5.00 0.85 -12.10
N ASP A 61 5.73 0.27 -11.15
CA ASP A 61 7.09 -0.24 -11.37
C ASP A 61 7.12 -1.57 -12.14
N GLY A 62 5.99 -2.18 -12.37
CA GLY A 62 5.86 -3.47 -13.04
C GLY A 62 6.30 -4.64 -12.16
N VAL A 63 6.42 -5.81 -12.77
CA VAL A 63 7.03 -6.99 -12.14
C VAL A 63 8.46 -7.13 -12.63
N ARG A 64 9.41 -7.10 -11.71
CA ARG A 64 10.84 -7.06 -11.97
C ARG A 64 11.47 -8.46 -11.90
N ALA A 65 12.62 -8.64 -12.56
CA ALA A 65 13.28 -9.94 -12.66
C ALA A 65 13.78 -10.51 -11.32
N PHE A 66 13.93 -9.69 -10.30
CA PHE A 66 14.32 -10.15 -8.95
C PHE A 66 13.14 -10.72 -8.14
N GLU A 67 11.91 -10.55 -8.60
CA GLU A 67 10.74 -11.08 -7.90
C GLU A 67 10.64 -12.59 -8.06
N ASP A 68 10.38 -13.31 -6.98
CA ASP A 68 10.26 -14.79 -6.97
C ASP A 68 9.24 -15.31 -8.00
N LEU A 69 8.19 -14.52 -8.27
CA LEU A 69 7.12 -14.90 -9.20
C LEU A 69 7.38 -14.45 -10.65
N TYR A 70 8.43 -13.67 -10.90
CA TYR A 70 8.73 -13.15 -12.23
C TYR A 70 8.86 -14.23 -13.31
N PRO A 71 9.60 -15.33 -13.10
CA PRO A 71 9.78 -16.33 -14.15
C PRO A 71 8.46 -16.93 -14.68
N GLU A 72 7.53 -17.27 -13.79
CA GLU A 72 6.23 -17.84 -14.16
C GLU A 72 5.34 -16.81 -14.86
N PHE A 73 5.36 -15.55 -14.39
CA PHE A 73 4.59 -14.48 -15.00
C PHE A 73 5.17 -14.09 -16.37
N ALA A 74 6.50 -14.06 -16.52
CA ALA A 74 7.17 -13.81 -17.79
C ALA A 74 6.82 -14.89 -18.84
N ASP A 75 6.86 -16.17 -18.45
CA ASP A 75 6.45 -17.29 -19.31
C ASP A 75 4.99 -17.12 -19.78
N TYR A 76 4.08 -16.77 -18.87
CA TYR A 76 2.68 -16.50 -19.22
C TYR A 76 2.53 -15.31 -20.19
N MET A 77 3.26 -14.24 -19.97
CA MET A 77 3.23 -13.06 -20.83
C MET A 77 3.92 -13.28 -22.18
N GLY A 78 4.80 -14.27 -22.29
CA GLY A 78 5.64 -14.52 -23.46
C GLY A 78 6.85 -13.57 -23.54
N VAL A 79 7.32 -13.10 -22.36
CA VAL A 79 8.52 -12.27 -22.24
C VAL A 79 9.73 -13.17 -22.04
N ASP A 80 10.83 -12.83 -22.70
CA ASP A 80 12.09 -13.55 -22.55
C ASP A 80 12.69 -13.25 -21.16
N LYS A 81 12.53 -14.18 -20.23
CA LYS A 81 12.98 -14.03 -18.85
C LYS A 81 14.49 -13.93 -18.69
N GLU A 82 15.26 -14.46 -19.65
CA GLU A 82 16.73 -14.41 -19.61
C GLU A 82 17.25 -12.97 -19.82
N LYS A 83 16.47 -12.13 -20.48
CA LYS A 83 16.81 -10.70 -20.61
C LYS A 83 16.58 -9.91 -19.35
N GLY A 84 15.76 -10.41 -18.42
CA GLY A 84 15.45 -9.74 -17.18
C GLY A 84 14.71 -8.39 -17.33
N GLU A 85 14.03 -8.19 -18.46
CA GLU A 85 13.24 -6.97 -18.69
C GLU A 85 12.01 -6.93 -17.78
N PRO A 86 11.66 -5.78 -17.22
CA PRO A 86 10.46 -5.66 -16.39
C PRO A 86 9.18 -5.86 -17.21
N ILE A 87 8.20 -6.53 -16.63
CA ILE A 87 6.85 -6.61 -17.20
C ILE A 87 6.09 -5.37 -16.73
N LEU A 88 6.02 -4.36 -17.59
CA LEU A 88 5.34 -3.11 -17.29
C LEU A 88 3.82 -3.28 -17.32
N MET A 89 3.15 -2.55 -16.44
CA MET A 89 1.71 -2.69 -16.22
C MET A 89 0.89 -1.74 -17.10
N ASP A 90 0.34 -2.26 -18.19
CA ASP A 90 -0.78 -1.63 -18.90
C ASP A 90 -2.07 -2.40 -18.59
N PHE A 91 -2.85 -1.90 -17.65
CA PHE A 91 -4.10 -2.54 -17.20
C PHE A 91 -5.23 -2.48 -18.23
N THR A 92 -5.02 -1.84 -19.37
CA THR A 92 -5.93 -1.93 -20.53
C THR A 92 -5.68 -3.22 -21.34
N ASN A 93 -4.54 -3.87 -21.16
CA ASN A 93 -4.23 -5.16 -21.74
C ASN A 93 -4.88 -6.28 -20.92
N ARG A 94 -5.89 -6.92 -21.49
CA ARG A 94 -6.65 -7.97 -20.81
C ARG A 94 -5.79 -9.16 -20.38
N LYS A 95 -4.87 -9.63 -21.23
CA LYS A 95 -3.97 -10.75 -20.90
C LYS A 95 -3.10 -10.40 -19.69
N LEU A 96 -2.54 -9.18 -19.67
CA LEU A 96 -1.73 -8.71 -18.57
C LEU A 96 -2.56 -8.62 -17.28
N LEU A 97 -3.75 -8.04 -17.35
CA LEU A 97 -4.65 -7.89 -16.19
C LEU A 97 -5.00 -9.27 -15.59
N GLU A 98 -5.42 -10.22 -16.41
CA GLU A 98 -5.75 -11.59 -15.96
C GLU A 98 -4.52 -12.29 -15.36
N GLY A 99 -3.36 -12.15 -15.99
CA GLY A 99 -2.11 -12.73 -15.52
C GLY A 99 -1.63 -12.10 -14.21
N TYR A 100 -1.76 -10.81 -14.08
CA TYR A 100 -1.38 -10.07 -12.89
C TYR A 100 -2.15 -10.55 -11.65
N PHE A 101 -3.46 -10.67 -11.73
CA PHE A 101 -4.24 -11.22 -10.63
C PHE A 101 -3.87 -12.68 -10.34
N LYS A 102 -3.77 -13.52 -11.37
CA LYS A 102 -3.51 -14.95 -11.23
C LYS A 102 -2.10 -15.28 -10.72
N TYR A 103 -1.09 -14.66 -11.29
CA TYR A 103 0.32 -15.03 -11.03
C TYR A 103 1.00 -14.16 -9.98
N VAL A 104 0.45 -13.00 -9.67
CA VAL A 104 1.01 -12.11 -8.64
C VAL A 104 0.17 -12.18 -7.38
N TYR A 105 -1.06 -11.71 -7.41
CA TYR A 105 -1.87 -11.56 -6.19
C TYR A 105 -2.38 -12.87 -5.63
N GLU A 106 -3.07 -13.69 -6.43
CA GLU A 106 -3.62 -14.96 -5.96
C GLU A 106 -2.54 -15.90 -5.42
N LYS A 107 -1.34 -15.88 -5.99
CA LYS A 107 -0.21 -16.66 -5.47
C LYS A 107 0.17 -16.26 -4.05
N LEU A 108 0.29 -14.97 -3.79
CA LEU A 108 0.64 -14.46 -2.45
C LEU A 108 -0.51 -14.62 -1.46
N GLU A 109 -1.75 -14.44 -1.90
CA GLU A 109 -2.94 -14.64 -1.08
C GLU A 109 -3.10 -16.09 -0.64
N GLN A 110 -2.97 -17.02 -1.57
CA GLN A 110 -3.14 -18.46 -1.29
C GLN A 110 -1.96 -19.05 -0.53
N LYS A 111 -0.73 -18.68 -0.91
CA LYS A 111 0.48 -19.22 -0.30
C LYS A 111 0.76 -18.60 1.07
N ASP A 112 0.66 -17.29 1.16
CA ASP A 112 1.17 -16.53 2.30
C ASP A 112 0.05 -15.93 3.17
N GLY A 113 -1.22 -16.06 2.78
CA GLY A 113 -2.36 -15.62 3.58
C GLY A 113 -2.59 -14.10 3.59
N VAL A 114 -2.25 -13.42 2.50
CA VAL A 114 -2.54 -11.99 2.35
C VAL A 114 -4.05 -11.79 2.18
N ASP A 115 -4.65 -10.89 2.96
CA ASP A 115 -6.11 -10.70 2.94
C ASP A 115 -6.55 -9.69 1.89
N PHE A 116 -5.84 -8.58 1.76
CA PHE A 116 -6.13 -7.52 0.80
C PHE A 116 -4.86 -6.73 0.47
N TRP A 117 -4.95 -5.72 -0.41
CA TRP A 117 -3.78 -5.03 -0.95
C TRP A 117 -3.80 -3.53 -0.65
N TRP A 118 -2.62 -2.99 -0.39
CA TRP A 118 -2.34 -1.57 -0.29
C TRP A 118 -1.63 -1.12 -1.56
N ILE A 119 -2.41 -0.55 -2.47
CA ILE A 119 -1.93 -0.01 -3.75
C ILE A 119 -1.42 1.39 -3.50
N ASP A 120 -0.13 1.58 -3.59
CA ASP A 120 0.52 2.84 -3.27
C ASP A 120 0.97 3.59 -4.52
N TRP A 121 1.19 4.88 -4.38
CA TRP A 121 1.56 5.85 -5.39
C TRP A 121 0.52 6.03 -6.52
N GLN A 122 0.72 7.10 -7.31
CA GLN A 122 0.08 7.28 -8.61
C GLN A 122 0.72 6.31 -9.60
N GLN A 123 -0.09 5.75 -10.51
CA GLN A 123 0.32 4.63 -11.35
C GLN A 123 0.86 5.07 -12.71
N GLY A 124 1.35 6.32 -12.81
CA GLY A 124 1.93 6.86 -14.04
C GLY A 124 0.91 6.98 -15.18
N THR A 125 1.41 6.86 -16.40
CA THR A 125 0.60 7.03 -17.62
C THR A 125 0.71 5.83 -18.56
N ASN A 126 1.17 4.70 -18.07
CA ASN A 126 1.35 3.50 -18.89
C ASN A 126 0.00 2.84 -19.20
N THR A 127 -0.68 3.31 -20.22
CA THR A 127 -1.97 2.83 -20.71
C THR A 127 -2.11 3.07 -22.21
N ALA A 128 -2.70 2.12 -22.93
CA ALA A 128 -3.02 2.27 -24.33
C ALA A 128 -4.23 3.20 -24.59
N ILE A 129 -4.97 3.58 -23.54
CA ILE A 129 -6.15 4.46 -23.65
C ILE A 129 -5.74 5.88 -23.22
N PRO A 130 -5.66 6.85 -24.15
CA PRO A 130 -5.30 8.21 -23.82
C PRO A 130 -6.23 8.83 -22.77
N GLY A 131 -5.63 9.48 -21.75
CA GLY A 131 -6.38 10.16 -20.68
C GLY A 131 -6.98 9.24 -19.61
N LEU A 132 -6.81 7.93 -19.72
CA LEU A 132 -7.20 7.01 -18.66
C LEU A 132 -6.09 6.93 -17.60
N ASP A 133 -6.46 7.20 -16.35
CA ASP A 133 -5.55 7.00 -15.21
C ASP A 133 -5.48 5.51 -14.86
N PRO A 134 -4.29 4.88 -14.90
CA PRO A 134 -4.14 3.47 -14.54
C PRO A 134 -4.61 3.14 -13.13
N LEU A 135 -4.48 4.06 -12.18
CA LEU A 135 -4.94 3.87 -10.80
C LEU A 135 -6.46 3.68 -10.72
N TRP A 136 -7.22 4.35 -11.59
CA TRP A 136 -8.67 4.18 -11.65
C TRP A 136 -9.06 2.75 -12.02
N MET A 137 -8.37 2.17 -13.01
CA MET A 137 -8.56 0.77 -13.41
C MET A 137 -8.12 -0.20 -12.31
N LEU A 138 -6.95 0.04 -11.71
CA LEU A 138 -6.46 -0.76 -10.60
C LEU A 138 -7.46 -0.81 -9.45
N ASN A 139 -7.94 0.34 -9.00
CA ASN A 139 -8.92 0.42 -7.93
C ASN A 139 -10.18 -0.39 -8.26
N HIS A 140 -10.65 -0.31 -9.50
CA HIS A 140 -11.81 -1.07 -9.96
C HIS A 140 -11.57 -2.58 -9.93
N TYR A 141 -10.52 -3.04 -10.59
CA TYR A 141 -10.26 -4.48 -10.71
C TYR A 141 -9.83 -5.13 -9.40
N HIS A 142 -9.06 -4.44 -8.56
CA HIS A 142 -8.75 -4.93 -7.22
C HIS A 142 -9.99 -5.05 -6.34
N THR A 143 -10.90 -4.08 -6.42
CA THR A 143 -12.17 -4.17 -5.70
C THR A 143 -12.99 -5.36 -6.16
N LEU A 144 -13.09 -5.60 -7.47
CA LEU A 144 -13.79 -6.78 -8.01
C LEU A 144 -13.11 -8.10 -7.61
N HIS A 145 -11.78 -8.14 -7.61
CA HIS A 145 -11.02 -9.30 -7.16
C HIS A 145 -11.28 -9.62 -5.69
N SER A 146 -11.17 -8.62 -4.82
CA SER A 146 -11.47 -8.74 -3.39
C SER A 146 -12.91 -9.16 -3.16
N GLN A 147 -13.87 -8.56 -3.87
CA GLN A 147 -15.28 -8.90 -3.78
C GLN A 147 -15.56 -10.35 -4.19
N LYS A 148 -14.90 -10.84 -5.24
CA LYS A 148 -15.03 -12.24 -5.68
C LYS A 148 -14.46 -13.21 -4.65
N LYS A 149 -13.40 -12.82 -3.93
CA LYS A 149 -12.70 -13.65 -2.94
C LYS A 149 -13.51 -13.82 -1.65
N ASP A 150 -14.07 -12.75 -1.10
CA ASP A 150 -14.67 -12.75 0.24
C ASP A 150 -16.03 -12.04 0.35
N GLY A 151 -16.59 -11.63 -0.79
CA GLY A 151 -17.86 -10.89 -0.84
C GLY A 151 -17.76 -9.40 -0.48
N LYS A 152 -16.57 -8.92 -0.14
CA LYS A 152 -16.33 -7.55 0.33
C LYS A 152 -15.33 -6.86 -0.59
N GLY A 153 -15.69 -5.86 -1.31
CA GLY A 153 -14.78 -5.11 -2.17
C GLY A 153 -13.83 -4.22 -1.36
N LEU A 154 -12.84 -4.78 -0.67
CA LEU A 154 -11.90 -4.03 0.15
C LEU A 154 -10.54 -3.89 -0.55
N ILE A 155 -10.12 -2.64 -0.73
CA ILE A 155 -8.77 -2.24 -1.14
C ILE A 155 -8.28 -1.13 -0.21
N PHE A 156 -7.00 -0.85 -0.23
CA PHE A 156 -6.42 0.31 0.41
C PHE A 156 -5.58 1.05 -0.63
N SER A 157 -6.07 2.21 -1.11
CA SER A 157 -5.51 2.85 -2.29
C SER A 157 -5.67 4.37 -2.28
N ARG A 158 -4.94 5.02 -3.17
CA ARG A 158 -5.00 6.47 -3.35
C ARG A 158 -6.23 6.90 -4.15
N TYR A 159 -6.56 8.18 -4.07
CA TYR A 159 -7.61 8.82 -4.84
C TYR A 159 -7.22 8.92 -6.33
N SER A 160 -8.10 8.47 -7.21
CA SER A 160 -7.90 8.47 -8.66
C SER A 160 -8.90 9.33 -9.44
N GLY A 161 -9.59 10.24 -8.77
CA GLY A 161 -10.56 11.14 -9.40
C GLY A 161 -12.02 10.80 -9.07
N PRO A 162 -12.97 11.40 -9.78
CA PRO A 162 -14.39 11.18 -9.56
C PRO A 162 -14.77 9.69 -9.66
N GLY A 163 -15.55 9.20 -8.71
CA GLY A 163 -15.95 7.80 -8.64
C GLY A 163 -15.11 6.94 -7.68
N SER A 164 -13.99 7.45 -7.15
CA SER A 164 -13.12 6.71 -6.20
C SER A 164 -13.84 6.28 -4.92
N HIS A 165 -14.93 6.95 -4.53
CA HIS A 165 -15.75 6.56 -3.38
C HIS A 165 -16.33 5.14 -3.48
N ARG A 166 -16.37 4.56 -4.69
CA ARG A 166 -16.79 3.16 -4.92
C ARG A 166 -15.76 2.13 -4.48
N TYR A 167 -14.54 2.56 -4.23
CA TYR A 167 -13.39 1.67 -3.98
C TYR A 167 -12.77 1.96 -2.61
N PRO A 168 -13.39 1.47 -1.52
CA PRO A 168 -12.86 1.66 -0.18
C PRO A 168 -11.66 0.74 0.08
N VAL A 169 -10.63 1.22 0.76
CA VAL A 169 -10.46 2.47 1.52
C VAL A 169 -9.48 3.38 0.78
N GLY A 170 -9.75 4.68 0.80
CA GLY A 170 -8.78 5.67 0.31
C GLY A 170 -7.80 6.13 1.38
N PHE A 171 -6.60 6.59 0.99
CA PHE A 171 -5.64 7.19 1.92
C PHE A 171 -4.92 8.40 1.31
N SER A 172 -4.40 9.29 2.18
CA SER A 172 -3.70 10.50 1.75
C SER A 172 -2.31 10.20 1.18
N GLY A 173 -1.54 9.37 1.89
CA GLY A 173 -0.12 9.14 1.63
C GLY A 173 0.74 10.39 1.76
N ASP A 174 2.00 10.20 2.06
CA ASP A 174 3.09 11.18 1.98
C ASP A 174 2.80 12.57 2.57
N THR A 175 2.01 12.61 3.64
CA THR A 175 1.62 13.86 4.30
C THR A 175 2.79 14.45 5.08
N VAL A 176 3.08 15.73 4.89
CA VAL A 176 4.14 16.44 5.61
C VAL A 176 3.76 16.61 7.08
N ILE A 177 4.73 16.45 7.99
CA ILE A 177 4.53 16.58 9.44
C ILE A 177 4.48 18.06 9.83
N THR A 178 3.33 18.70 9.68
CA THR A 178 3.10 20.11 10.02
C THR A 178 1.70 20.33 10.59
N TRP A 179 1.52 21.47 11.28
CA TRP A 179 0.21 21.90 11.77
C TRP A 179 -0.77 22.18 10.64
N GLU A 180 -0.30 22.76 9.55
CA GLU A 180 -1.12 23.04 8.36
C GLU A 180 -1.68 21.75 7.74
N SER A 181 -0.87 20.71 7.71
CA SER A 181 -1.31 19.39 7.26
C SER A 181 -2.39 18.80 8.19
N LEU A 182 -2.24 18.99 9.50
CA LEU A 182 -3.26 18.56 10.47
C LEU A 182 -4.55 19.37 10.30
N ASP A 183 -4.47 20.68 10.17
CA ASP A 183 -5.64 21.57 10.02
C ASP A 183 -6.44 21.25 8.76
N PHE A 184 -5.79 20.78 7.71
CA PHE A 184 -6.45 20.36 6.48
C PHE A 184 -7.30 19.08 6.64
N GLN A 185 -6.93 18.16 7.54
CA GLN A 185 -7.59 16.85 7.63
C GLN A 185 -9.08 16.91 7.99
N PRO A 186 -9.54 17.70 8.99
CA PRO A 186 -10.97 17.83 9.27
C PRO A 186 -11.75 18.40 8.09
N TYR A 187 -11.20 19.42 7.43
CA TYR A 187 -11.81 20.04 6.25
C TYR A 187 -11.96 19.04 5.12
N PHE A 188 -10.87 18.33 4.78
CA PHE A 188 -10.89 17.33 3.72
C PHE A 188 -11.88 16.19 4.04
N THR A 189 -11.83 15.64 5.25
CA THR A 189 -12.69 14.53 5.67
C THR A 189 -14.16 14.89 5.57
N ALA A 190 -14.54 16.08 6.02
CA ALA A 190 -15.90 16.56 5.95
C ALA A 190 -16.37 16.78 4.51
N THR A 191 -15.55 17.43 3.69
CA THR A 191 -15.92 17.72 2.29
C THR A 191 -15.94 16.47 1.41
N ALA A 192 -15.02 15.55 1.59
CA ALA A 192 -14.98 14.27 0.89
C ALA A 192 -16.20 13.40 1.23
N SER A 193 -16.68 13.45 2.47
CA SER A 193 -17.88 12.72 2.91
C SER A 193 -19.15 13.18 2.18
N ASN A 194 -19.21 14.43 1.74
CA ASN A 194 -20.37 14.95 0.96
C ASN A 194 -20.54 14.27 -0.40
N ILE A 195 -19.48 13.69 -0.96
CA ILE A 195 -19.51 12.92 -2.21
C ILE A 195 -19.44 11.40 -1.97
N GLY A 196 -19.64 10.95 -0.72
CA GLY A 196 -19.59 9.54 -0.35
C GLY A 196 -18.18 8.96 -0.17
N TYR A 197 -17.13 9.79 -0.23
CA TYR A 197 -15.74 9.36 0.02
C TYR A 197 -15.43 9.39 1.52
N GLY A 198 -16.21 8.64 2.31
CA GLY A 198 -16.16 8.63 3.76
C GLY A 198 -15.20 7.58 4.36
N TRP A 199 -14.78 6.59 3.58
CA TRP A 199 -13.78 5.61 4.01
C TRP A 199 -12.38 6.13 3.71
N TRP A 200 -11.94 7.05 4.57
CA TRP A 200 -10.71 7.79 4.39
C TRP A 200 -9.71 7.52 5.51
N SER A 201 -8.47 7.25 5.13
CA SER A 201 -7.35 7.05 6.03
C SER A 201 -6.28 8.10 5.78
N HIS A 202 -6.18 9.10 6.62
CA HIS A 202 -5.05 10.02 6.56
C HIS A 202 -3.85 9.46 7.34
N ASP A 203 -2.67 10.00 7.08
CA ASP A 203 -1.43 9.65 7.78
C ASP A 203 -1.44 10.31 9.16
N ILE A 204 -1.97 9.63 10.18
CA ILE A 204 -2.06 10.17 11.54
C ILE A 204 -0.66 10.39 12.10
N GLY A 205 -0.36 11.65 12.38
CA GLY A 205 0.95 12.13 12.80
C GLY A 205 1.85 12.59 11.65
N GLY A 206 1.38 12.49 10.39
CA GLY A 206 2.14 12.79 9.19
C GLY A 206 3.11 11.68 8.78
N HIS A 207 3.55 11.70 7.53
CA HIS A 207 4.41 10.65 6.96
C HIS A 207 5.89 11.03 6.98
N MET A 208 6.24 12.17 6.41
CA MET A 208 7.62 12.55 6.14
C MET A 208 7.86 14.05 6.32
N MET A 209 9.13 14.45 6.20
CA MET A 209 9.58 15.83 6.36
C MET A 209 9.09 16.47 7.66
N GLY A 210 9.24 17.77 7.83
CA GLY A 210 8.88 18.42 9.07
C GLY A 210 9.78 18.01 10.24
N TYR A 211 9.26 18.09 11.45
CA TYR A 211 10.00 17.77 12.66
C TYR A 211 9.11 17.10 13.70
N LYS A 212 9.74 16.32 14.57
CA LYS A 212 9.04 15.70 15.70
C LYS A 212 8.52 16.76 16.66
N ASN A 213 7.22 16.75 16.87
CA ASN A 213 6.54 17.64 17.81
C ASN A 213 5.50 16.82 18.59
N ASP A 214 5.69 16.72 19.88
CA ASP A 214 4.86 15.90 20.75
C ASP A 214 3.41 16.38 20.80
N GLU A 215 3.18 17.70 20.82
CA GLU A 215 1.83 18.25 20.83
C GLU A 215 1.12 18.02 19.49
N LEU A 216 1.80 18.27 18.38
CA LEU A 216 1.26 18.00 17.04
C LEU A 216 0.85 16.52 16.90
N ALA A 217 1.72 15.59 17.30
CA ALA A 217 1.43 14.17 17.26
C ALA A 217 0.21 13.80 18.11
N LEU A 218 0.11 14.35 19.32
CA LEU A 218 -1.01 14.14 20.21
C LEU A 218 -2.33 14.69 19.63
N ARG A 219 -2.32 15.92 19.09
CA ARG A 219 -3.53 16.51 18.48
C ARG A 219 -3.96 15.74 17.24
N TRP A 220 -3.00 15.29 16.45
CA TRP A 220 -3.30 14.46 15.27
C TRP A 220 -3.89 13.11 15.67
N LEU A 221 -3.36 12.48 16.72
CA LEU A 221 -3.94 11.26 17.27
C LEU A 221 -5.37 11.48 17.77
N GLN A 222 -5.63 12.56 18.49
CA GLN A 222 -6.97 12.90 18.98
C GLN A 222 -7.97 13.05 17.83
N LEU A 223 -7.58 13.70 16.73
CA LEU A 223 -8.37 13.71 15.49
C LEU A 223 -8.51 12.30 14.91
N GLY A 224 -7.43 11.52 14.93
CA GLY A 224 -7.40 10.15 14.43
C GLY A 224 -8.41 9.23 15.09
N VAL A 225 -8.65 9.38 16.39
CA VAL A 225 -9.66 8.61 17.13
C VAL A 225 -11.09 8.82 16.58
N PHE A 226 -11.37 10.03 16.07
CA PHE A 226 -12.66 10.37 15.46
C PHE A 226 -12.67 10.22 13.93
N SER A 227 -11.56 9.78 13.36
CA SER A 227 -11.44 9.56 11.91
C SER A 227 -12.01 8.20 11.51
N PRO A 228 -12.49 8.03 10.26
CA PRO A 228 -13.05 6.76 9.80
C PRO A 228 -12.09 5.58 9.94
N ILE A 229 -10.80 5.80 9.71
CA ILE A 229 -9.74 4.81 9.85
C ILE A 229 -8.65 5.33 10.78
N MET A 230 -8.43 4.63 11.88
CA MET A 230 -7.33 4.92 12.82
C MET A 230 -6.06 4.22 12.33
N ARG A 231 -5.11 5.00 11.76
CA ARG A 231 -3.85 4.48 11.25
C ARG A 231 -2.71 5.46 11.53
N LEU A 232 -1.83 5.11 12.47
CA LEU A 232 -0.56 5.80 12.62
C LEU A 232 0.35 5.47 11.43
N HIS A 233 1.03 6.48 10.90
CA HIS A 233 1.92 6.28 9.77
C HIS A 233 3.18 7.13 9.88
N SER A 234 4.29 6.62 9.33
CA SER A 234 5.56 7.35 9.24
C SER A 234 6.42 6.79 8.12
N SER A 235 7.36 7.60 7.65
CA SER A 235 8.47 7.10 6.83
C SER A 235 9.39 6.19 7.68
N CYS A 236 10.36 5.56 7.02
CA CYS A 236 11.37 4.73 7.67
C CYS A 236 12.38 5.53 8.53
N SER A 237 12.28 6.86 8.56
CA SER A 237 13.16 7.70 9.37
C SER A 237 12.89 7.51 10.86
N GLU A 238 13.94 7.25 11.62
CA GLU A 238 13.85 7.13 13.09
C GLU A 238 13.26 8.38 13.77
N PHE A 239 13.44 9.56 13.15
CA PHE A 239 12.91 10.81 13.67
C PHE A 239 11.41 10.96 13.47
N ASN A 240 10.83 10.18 12.58
CA ASN A 240 9.41 10.27 12.22
C ASN A 240 8.55 9.14 12.80
N GLY A 241 9.14 8.26 13.62
CA GLY A 241 8.43 7.14 14.25
C GLY A 241 7.24 7.62 15.09
N LYS A 242 6.15 6.85 15.04
CA LYS A 242 4.88 7.16 15.73
C LYS A 242 4.57 6.19 16.88
N GLU A 243 5.55 5.38 17.24
CA GLU A 243 5.39 4.47 18.37
C GLU A 243 5.22 5.27 19.67
N PRO A 244 4.22 4.97 20.51
CA PRO A 244 3.90 5.76 21.71
C PRO A 244 5.08 6.03 22.64
N TRP A 245 5.95 5.03 22.82
CA TRP A 245 7.14 5.11 23.69
C TRP A 245 8.24 6.04 23.19
N ARG A 246 8.12 6.59 21.96
CA ARG A 246 9.06 7.59 21.41
C ARG A 246 8.74 9.03 21.84
N TYR A 247 7.61 9.24 22.49
CA TYR A 247 7.14 10.55 22.95
C TYR A 247 7.33 10.74 24.45
N ARG A 248 7.15 11.97 24.91
CA ARG A 248 7.16 12.26 26.36
C ARG A 248 6.10 11.41 27.06
N LYS A 249 6.35 11.10 28.33
CA LYS A 249 5.50 10.17 29.09
C LYS A 249 4.03 10.58 29.15
N GLU A 250 3.75 11.87 29.23
CA GLU A 250 2.37 12.38 29.24
C GLU A 250 1.66 12.10 27.91
N VAL A 251 2.38 12.22 26.79
CA VAL A 251 1.84 11.93 25.45
C VAL A 251 1.66 10.43 25.27
N GLU A 252 2.65 9.63 25.64
CA GLU A 252 2.58 8.16 25.59
C GLU A 252 1.34 7.63 26.33
N LEU A 253 1.04 8.18 27.53
CA LEU A 253 -0.10 7.74 28.33
C LEU A 253 -1.47 8.08 27.73
N ILE A 254 -1.52 9.07 26.83
CA ILE A 254 -2.74 9.47 26.13
C ILE A 254 -2.90 8.69 24.81
N MET A 255 -1.77 8.35 24.17
CA MET A 255 -1.74 7.57 22.92
C MET A 255 -2.16 6.11 23.15
#